data_31b55c732b2c41e538287ec648bf22b7
#
_entry.id   31b55c732b2c41e538287ec648bf22b7
#
_cell.length_a   1.000
_cell.length_b   1.000
_cell.length_c   1.000
_cell.angle_alpha   90.00
_cell.angle_beta   90.00
_cell.angle_gamma   90.00
#
_symmetry.space_group_name_H-M   'P 1'
#
loop_
_entity.id
_entity.type
_entity.pdbx_description
1 polymer ?
#
loop_
_entity_poly.entity_id
_entity_poly.type
_entity_poly.pdbx_seq_one_letter_code
_entity_poly.pdbx_strand_id
1 'polypeptide(L)'
;MINEYINELVAYGLNQGLVDPEDEVYVTNRLLELFQLTEHEGTAKEVRSERELSQILNDMLEYACRQGMLEEETITEKDLFDTKIMGILTPHPSMVRRQFWDKYNISPKAATDFYYQFSQATNYIRKDRIAKDEKWTANTEYGAMDITINLSKPEKDPRDIAKAGKAKKSGYPSCLLCKENEGYAGHISHPARQNHRIIPITLCGEQYN
;
A
#
# COMPACT_ATOMS: atom_id res chain seq x y z
N MET A 1 -16.48 16.11 -3.88
CA MET A 1 -16.27 14.98 -2.95
C MET A 1 -15.15 14.04 -3.43
N ILE A 2 -15.27 13.22 -4.51
CA ILE A 2 -14.16 12.36 -4.94
C ILE A 2 -12.95 13.15 -5.45
N ASN A 3 -13.14 14.24 -6.17
CA ASN A 3 -12.06 15.11 -6.63
C ASN A 3 -11.25 15.69 -5.46
N GLU A 4 -11.91 16.02 -4.37
CA GLU A 4 -11.29 16.48 -3.13
C GLU A 4 -10.37 15.40 -2.52
N TYR A 5 -10.84 14.14 -2.44
CA TYR A 5 -10.03 13.03 -1.96
C TYR A 5 -8.84 12.73 -2.88
N ILE A 6 -9.01 12.85 -4.20
CA ILE A 6 -7.91 12.73 -5.17
C ILE A 6 -6.87 13.82 -4.93
N ASN A 7 -7.31 15.08 -4.77
CA ASN A 7 -6.40 16.19 -4.50
C ASN A 7 -5.67 16.03 -3.16
N GLU A 8 -6.36 15.58 -2.11
CA GLU A 8 -5.75 15.27 -0.81
C GLU A 8 -4.70 14.15 -0.92
N LEU A 9 -5.01 13.10 -1.67
CA LEU A 9 -4.10 11.98 -1.86
C LEU A 9 -2.86 12.37 -2.68
N VAL A 10 -3.04 13.18 -3.74
CA VAL A 10 -1.92 13.70 -4.54
C VAL A 10 -1.06 14.64 -3.69
N ALA A 11 -1.68 15.53 -2.91
CA ALA A 11 -0.96 16.41 -1.97
C ALA A 11 -0.16 15.58 -0.95
N TYR A 12 -0.75 14.49 -0.42
CA TYR A 12 -0.04 13.55 0.43
C TYR A 12 1.18 12.96 -0.30
N GLY A 13 1.00 12.47 -1.52
CA GLY A 13 2.08 11.90 -2.33
C GLY A 13 3.25 12.86 -2.56
N LEU A 14 2.95 14.12 -2.88
CA LEU A 14 3.94 15.19 -3.02
C LEU A 14 4.68 15.45 -1.70
N ASN A 15 3.94 15.59 -0.60
CA ASN A 15 4.51 15.86 0.72
C ASN A 15 5.39 14.72 1.26
N GLN A 16 5.05 13.47 0.92
CA GLN A 16 5.84 12.30 1.30
C GLN A 16 6.99 11.98 0.34
N GLY A 17 7.14 12.74 -0.75
CA GLY A 17 8.14 12.48 -1.79
C GLY A 17 7.90 11.19 -2.57
N LEU A 18 6.66 10.70 -2.60
CA LEU A 18 6.23 9.57 -3.45
C LEU A 18 5.98 10.03 -4.88
N VAL A 19 5.48 11.24 -5.04
CA VAL A 19 5.16 11.87 -6.33
C VAL A 19 6.12 13.02 -6.55
N ASP A 20 6.80 13.02 -7.69
CA ASP A 20 7.58 14.17 -8.12
C ASP A 20 6.63 15.31 -8.53
N PRO A 21 6.92 16.58 -8.21
CA PRO A 21 6.10 17.71 -8.66
C PRO A 21 5.84 17.76 -10.18
N GLU A 22 6.77 17.24 -10.99
CA GLU A 22 6.58 17.15 -12.45
C GLU A 22 5.57 16.07 -12.85
N ASP A 23 5.33 15.07 -11.97
CA ASP A 23 4.40 13.95 -12.20
C ASP A 23 2.99 14.22 -11.61
N GLU A 24 2.74 15.37 -10.97
CA GLU A 24 1.45 15.72 -10.32
C GLU A 24 0.27 15.46 -11.25
N VAL A 25 0.30 15.99 -12.46
CA VAL A 25 -0.77 15.84 -13.45
C VAL A 25 -0.93 14.39 -13.91
N TYR A 26 0.18 13.71 -14.14
CA TYR A 26 0.16 12.30 -14.55
C TYR A 26 -0.51 11.42 -13.48
N VAL A 27 -0.12 11.58 -12.22
CA VAL A 27 -0.69 10.83 -11.09
C VAL A 27 -2.18 11.15 -10.92
N THR A 28 -2.55 12.43 -11.00
CA THR A 28 -3.96 12.85 -10.95
C THR A 28 -4.78 12.18 -12.04
N ASN A 29 -4.32 12.20 -13.30
CA ASN A 29 -5.02 11.58 -14.41
C ASN A 29 -5.14 10.06 -14.25
N ARG A 30 -4.14 9.39 -13.69
CA ARG A 30 -4.21 7.95 -13.40
C ARG A 30 -5.26 7.63 -12.32
N LEU A 31 -5.40 8.49 -11.32
CA LEU A 31 -6.46 8.36 -10.32
C LEU A 31 -7.85 8.61 -10.92
N LEU A 32 -8.01 9.65 -11.75
CA LEU A 32 -9.26 9.90 -12.49
C LEU A 32 -9.66 8.68 -13.34
N GLU A 33 -8.70 8.09 -14.07
CA GLU A 33 -8.93 6.87 -14.84
C GLU A 33 -9.37 5.70 -13.96
N LEU A 34 -8.70 5.48 -12.83
CA LEU A 34 -9.06 4.41 -11.89
C LEU A 34 -10.51 4.56 -11.38
N PHE A 35 -10.93 5.79 -11.09
CA PHE A 35 -12.28 6.11 -10.60
C PHE A 35 -13.29 6.40 -11.72
N GLN A 36 -12.88 6.23 -12.99
CA GLN A 36 -13.72 6.44 -14.19
C GLN A 36 -14.34 7.85 -14.25
N LEU A 37 -13.56 8.85 -13.84
CA LEU A 37 -13.99 10.25 -13.84
C LEU A 37 -13.57 10.93 -15.13
N THR A 38 -14.47 11.76 -15.68
CA THR A 38 -14.23 12.56 -16.89
C THR A 38 -14.00 14.04 -16.61
N GLU A 39 -14.23 14.46 -15.36
CA GLU A 39 -14.08 15.82 -14.91
C GLU A 39 -13.24 15.88 -13.64
N HIS A 40 -12.44 16.91 -13.51
CA HIS A 40 -11.60 17.15 -12.33
C HIS A 40 -11.72 18.62 -11.89
N GLU A 41 -11.86 18.82 -10.60
CA GLU A 41 -11.95 20.13 -9.95
C GLU A 41 -10.92 20.26 -8.84
N GLY A 42 -10.33 21.45 -8.73
CA GLY A 42 -9.32 21.77 -7.71
C GLY A 42 -7.93 21.27 -8.07
N THR A 43 -6.99 21.47 -7.17
CA THR A 43 -5.59 21.05 -7.29
C THR A 43 -5.03 20.59 -5.96
N ALA A 44 -4.00 19.74 -5.98
CA ALA A 44 -3.29 19.34 -4.78
C ALA A 44 -2.70 20.52 -3.99
N LYS A 45 -2.33 21.60 -4.66
CA LYS A 45 -1.77 22.81 -4.04
C LYS A 45 -2.78 23.60 -3.19
N GLU A 46 -4.07 23.44 -3.46
CA GLU A 46 -5.14 24.11 -2.74
C GLU A 46 -5.57 23.37 -1.48
N VAL A 47 -5.12 22.12 -1.33
CA VAL A 47 -5.44 21.28 -0.18
C VAL A 47 -4.87 21.90 1.10
N ARG A 48 -5.73 22.04 2.11
CA ARG A 48 -5.40 22.50 3.46
C ARG A 48 -5.71 21.44 4.52
N SER A 49 -6.07 20.24 4.07
CA SER A 49 -6.47 19.15 4.95
C SER A 49 -5.25 18.51 5.60
N GLU A 50 -5.34 18.26 6.90
CA GLU A 50 -4.35 17.49 7.68
C GLU A 50 -4.85 16.07 7.96
N ARG A 51 -5.67 15.53 7.05
CA ARG A 51 -6.25 14.20 7.24
C ARG A 51 -5.18 13.11 7.11
N GLU A 52 -5.33 12.11 7.95
CA GLU A 52 -4.49 10.92 7.88
C GLU A 52 -4.75 10.12 6.60
N LEU A 53 -3.70 9.52 6.04
CA LEU A 53 -3.81 8.70 4.81
C LEU A 53 -4.92 7.64 4.89
N SER A 54 -5.06 6.99 6.05
CA SER A 54 -6.09 5.96 6.26
C SER A 54 -7.51 6.51 6.11
N GLN A 55 -7.76 7.74 6.52
CA GLN A 55 -9.06 8.41 6.37
C GLN A 55 -9.36 8.71 4.90
N ILE A 56 -8.37 9.26 4.18
CA ILE A 56 -8.50 9.54 2.75
C ILE A 56 -8.80 8.25 1.97
N LEU A 57 -8.02 7.20 2.22
CA LEU A 57 -8.19 5.91 1.56
C LEU A 57 -9.54 5.25 1.90
N ASN A 58 -10.00 5.34 3.15
CA ASN A 58 -11.30 4.81 3.53
C ASN A 58 -12.45 5.51 2.77
N ASP A 59 -12.43 6.83 2.67
CA ASP A 59 -13.46 7.58 1.94
C ASP A 59 -13.42 7.28 0.43
N MET A 60 -12.22 7.09 -0.15
CA MET A 60 -12.07 6.68 -1.54
C MET A 60 -12.61 5.26 -1.77
N LEU A 61 -12.39 4.33 -0.83
CA LEU A 61 -12.93 2.98 -0.88
C LEU A 61 -14.46 2.97 -0.72
N GLU A 62 -14.99 3.78 0.19
CA GLU A 62 -16.45 3.93 0.32
C GLU A 62 -17.08 4.51 -0.95
N TYR A 63 -16.42 5.46 -1.60
CA TYR A 63 -16.87 5.96 -2.89
C TYR A 63 -16.87 4.85 -3.93
N ALA A 64 -15.79 4.06 -4.04
CA ALA A 64 -15.69 2.95 -4.98
C ALA A 64 -16.77 1.88 -4.74
N CYS A 65 -17.07 1.55 -3.47
CA CYS A 65 -18.17 0.66 -3.10
C CYS A 65 -19.51 1.22 -3.58
N ARG A 66 -19.80 2.50 -3.30
CA ARG A 66 -21.07 3.15 -3.70
C ARG A 66 -21.24 3.23 -5.22
N GLN A 67 -20.15 3.31 -5.98
CA GLN A 67 -20.18 3.31 -7.45
C GLN A 67 -20.20 1.90 -8.06
N GLY A 68 -20.22 0.85 -7.23
CA GLY A 68 -20.20 -0.54 -7.72
C GLY A 68 -18.89 -0.95 -8.39
N MET A 69 -17.79 -0.30 -8.06
CA MET A 69 -16.46 -0.63 -8.60
C MET A 69 -15.84 -1.88 -7.93
N LEU A 70 -16.42 -2.32 -6.82
CA LEU A 70 -16.08 -3.53 -6.11
C LEU A 70 -17.25 -4.52 -6.29
N GLU A 71 -16.95 -5.76 -6.69
CA GLU A 71 -17.98 -6.80 -6.91
C GLU A 71 -18.59 -7.26 -5.59
N GLU A 72 -17.74 -7.44 -4.59
CA GLU A 72 -18.12 -7.81 -3.24
C GLU A 72 -17.34 -6.90 -2.26
N GLU A 73 -18.01 -6.32 -1.30
CA GLU A 73 -17.37 -5.43 -0.32
C GLU A 73 -16.55 -6.21 0.73
N THR A 74 -15.78 -7.21 0.29
CA THR A 74 -14.90 -7.98 1.17
C THR A 74 -13.65 -7.18 1.53
N ILE A 75 -13.04 -7.52 2.67
CA ILE A 75 -11.78 -6.89 3.09
C ILE A 75 -10.69 -7.11 2.03
N THR A 76 -10.67 -8.28 1.39
CA THR A 76 -9.70 -8.61 0.35
C THR A 76 -9.86 -7.72 -0.87
N GLU A 77 -11.08 -7.48 -1.35
CA GLU A 77 -11.31 -6.59 -2.50
C GLU A 77 -10.98 -5.14 -2.17
N LYS A 78 -11.37 -4.67 -0.99
CA LYS A 78 -10.99 -3.33 -0.50
C LYS A 78 -9.47 -3.18 -0.43
N ASP A 79 -8.76 -4.19 0.09
CA ASP A 79 -7.30 -4.19 0.15
C ASP A 79 -6.63 -4.23 -1.22
N LEU A 80 -7.22 -4.94 -2.21
CA LEU A 80 -6.73 -4.94 -3.58
C LEU A 80 -6.95 -3.59 -4.26
N PHE A 81 -8.12 -2.99 -4.07
CA PHE A 81 -8.42 -1.68 -4.65
C PHE A 81 -7.55 -0.57 -4.04
N ASP A 82 -7.39 -0.56 -2.71
CA ASP A 82 -6.46 0.30 -2.00
C ASP A 82 -5.01 0.13 -2.52
N THR A 83 -4.61 -1.11 -2.83
CA THR A 83 -3.31 -1.38 -3.45
C THR A 83 -3.19 -0.76 -4.84
N LYS A 84 -4.26 -0.75 -5.64
CA LYS A 84 -4.27 -0.06 -6.94
C LYS A 84 -4.13 1.44 -6.79
N ILE A 85 -4.87 2.04 -5.84
CA ILE A 85 -4.78 3.48 -5.53
C ILE A 85 -3.33 3.84 -5.16
N MET A 86 -2.77 3.18 -4.16
CA MET A 86 -1.41 3.47 -3.71
C MET A 86 -0.34 3.12 -4.74
N GLY A 87 -0.61 2.15 -5.61
CA GLY A 87 0.27 1.80 -6.72
C GLY A 87 0.47 2.94 -7.72
N ILE A 88 -0.55 3.80 -7.89
CA ILE A 88 -0.45 4.99 -8.75
C ILE A 88 0.51 6.03 -8.16
N LEU A 89 0.51 6.18 -6.83
CA LEU A 89 1.41 7.12 -6.14
C LEU A 89 2.82 6.58 -5.95
N THR A 90 2.98 5.26 -6.00
CA THR A 90 4.29 4.63 -5.74
C THR A 90 5.24 4.91 -6.90
N PRO A 91 6.43 5.48 -6.64
CA PRO A 91 7.41 5.74 -7.69
C PRO A 91 7.83 4.44 -8.39
N HIS A 92 8.31 4.56 -9.62
CA HIS A 92 8.86 3.41 -10.33
C HIS A 92 9.97 2.72 -9.53
N PRO A 93 10.01 1.38 -9.52
CA PRO A 93 10.98 0.60 -8.75
C PRO A 93 12.44 1.02 -8.98
N SER A 94 12.78 1.44 -10.20
CA SER A 94 14.12 1.93 -10.52
C SER A 94 14.49 3.21 -9.78
N MET A 95 13.53 4.10 -9.55
CA MET A 95 13.73 5.33 -8.77
C MET A 95 13.96 5.02 -7.30
N VAL A 96 13.11 4.16 -6.72
CA VAL A 96 13.24 3.76 -5.32
C VAL A 96 14.57 3.06 -5.05
N ARG A 97 14.99 2.14 -5.95
CA ARG A 97 16.30 1.48 -5.83
C ARG A 97 17.45 2.47 -5.94
N ARG A 98 17.36 3.46 -6.82
CA ARG A 98 18.40 4.51 -6.92
C ARG A 98 18.49 5.29 -5.63
N GLN A 99 17.38 5.79 -5.10
CA GLN A 99 17.35 6.51 -3.84
C GLN A 99 17.88 5.66 -2.67
N PHE A 100 17.55 4.36 -2.63
CA PHE A 100 18.08 3.45 -1.64
C PHE A 100 19.62 3.39 -1.70
N TRP A 101 20.18 3.20 -2.89
CA TRP A 101 21.63 3.11 -3.05
C TRP A 101 22.35 4.43 -2.79
N ASP A 102 21.75 5.55 -3.15
CA ASP A 102 22.27 6.87 -2.82
C ASP A 102 22.37 7.07 -1.30
N LYS A 103 21.35 6.63 -0.56
CA LYS A 103 21.35 6.62 0.91
C LYS A 103 22.35 5.61 1.48
N TYR A 104 22.47 4.44 0.86
CA TYR A 104 23.43 3.41 1.29
C TYR A 104 24.87 3.89 1.19
N ASN A 105 25.19 4.67 0.18
CA ASN A 105 26.52 5.31 0.02
C ASN A 105 26.84 6.29 1.15
N ILE A 106 25.82 6.84 1.83
CA ILE A 106 25.99 7.65 3.03
C ILE A 106 26.21 6.74 4.24
N SER A 107 25.29 5.82 4.47
CA SER A 107 25.40 4.76 5.47
C SER A 107 24.33 3.69 5.28
N PRO A 108 24.57 2.43 5.68
CA PRO A 108 23.54 1.39 5.71
C PRO A 108 22.30 1.82 6.51
N LYS A 109 22.51 2.52 7.64
CA LYS A 109 21.41 3.04 8.46
C LYS A 109 20.53 4.03 7.68
N ALA A 110 21.13 4.96 6.93
CA ALA A 110 20.37 5.93 6.13
C ALA A 110 19.50 5.24 5.08
N ALA A 111 20.00 4.16 4.46
CA ALA A 111 19.25 3.38 3.50
C ALA A 111 18.07 2.63 4.14
N THR A 112 18.27 1.99 5.29
CA THR A 112 17.20 1.28 6.01
C THR A 112 16.17 2.24 6.57
N ASP A 113 16.56 3.39 7.10
CA ASP A 113 15.65 4.43 7.56
C ASP A 113 14.79 4.97 6.40
N PHE A 114 15.41 5.23 5.25
CA PHE A 114 14.68 5.61 4.04
C PHE A 114 13.66 4.55 3.62
N TYR A 115 14.06 3.28 3.55
CA TYR A 115 13.20 2.21 3.10
C TYR A 115 12.05 1.94 4.08
N TYR A 116 12.29 2.09 5.36
CA TYR A 116 11.25 2.02 6.39
C TYR A 116 10.24 3.15 6.26
N GLN A 117 10.70 4.40 6.08
CA GLN A 117 9.84 5.56 5.86
C GLN A 117 9.03 5.41 4.56
N PHE A 118 9.67 4.98 3.48
CA PHE A 118 9.01 4.67 2.22
C PHE A 118 7.91 3.62 2.39
N SER A 119 8.20 2.55 3.12
CA SER A 119 7.21 1.48 3.38
C SER A 119 6.00 1.97 4.21
N GLN A 120 6.22 2.96 5.08
CA GLN A 120 5.12 3.63 5.80
C GLN A 120 4.34 4.57 4.88
N ALA A 121 5.03 5.38 4.09
CA ALA A 121 4.41 6.35 3.19
C ALA A 121 3.57 5.68 2.09
N THR A 122 4.00 4.54 1.58
CA THR A 122 3.23 3.74 0.61
C THR A 122 2.12 2.91 1.24
N ASN A 123 1.88 3.03 2.54
CA ASN A 123 0.93 2.23 3.30
C ASN A 123 1.19 0.70 3.21
N TYR A 124 2.42 0.30 2.90
CA TYR A 124 2.85 -1.10 3.04
C TYR A 124 2.84 -1.49 4.52
N ILE A 125 3.44 -0.66 5.38
CA ILE A 125 3.32 -0.73 6.83
C ILE A 125 2.08 0.06 7.22
N ARG A 126 0.97 -0.62 7.50
CA ARG A 126 -0.32 -0.02 7.85
C ARG A 126 -0.34 0.37 9.34
N LYS A 127 0.12 1.59 9.62
CA LYS A 127 0.23 2.10 11.00
C LYS A 127 -1.11 2.10 11.73
N ASP A 128 -2.19 2.46 11.05
CA ASP A 128 -3.55 2.48 11.58
C ASP A 128 -4.03 1.10 12.06
N ARG A 129 -3.63 0.04 11.35
CA ARG A 129 -3.93 -1.34 11.77
C ARG A 129 -3.02 -1.79 12.90
N ILE A 130 -1.72 -1.49 12.81
CA ILE A 130 -0.73 -1.85 13.84
C ILE A 130 -1.05 -1.15 15.18
N ALA A 131 -1.57 0.07 15.14
CA ALA A 131 -1.98 0.82 16.32
C ALA A 131 -3.12 0.14 17.11
N LYS A 132 -3.84 -0.79 16.50
CA LYS A 132 -4.90 -1.59 17.15
C LYS A 132 -4.36 -2.83 17.88
N ASP A 133 -3.10 -3.21 17.62
CA ASP A 133 -2.48 -4.37 18.27
C ASP A 133 -2.29 -4.10 19.76
N GLU A 134 -2.77 -5.02 20.59
CA GLU A 134 -2.56 -4.97 22.03
C GLU A 134 -1.29 -5.71 22.41
N LYS A 135 -0.44 -5.09 23.24
CA LYS A 135 0.83 -5.65 23.68
C LYS A 135 1.00 -5.47 25.17
N TRP A 136 1.43 -6.53 25.86
CA TRP A 136 1.82 -6.45 27.26
C TRP A 136 2.88 -7.51 27.59
N THR A 137 3.55 -7.32 28.69
CA THR A 137 4.54 -8.30 29.21
C THR A 137 3.93 -9.04 30.39
N ALA A 138 3.96 -10.36 30.36
CA ALA A 138 3.57 -11.23 31.49
C ALA A 138 4.81 -11.88 32.10
N ASN A 139 4.90 -11.84 33.42
CA ASN A 139 5.94 -12.56 34.16
C ASN A 139 5.50 -14.01 34.37
N THR A 140 6.33 -14.95 33.94
CA THR A 140 6.12 -16.38 34.11
C THR A 140 7.26 -17.02 34.89
N GLU A 141 7.12 -18.27 35.28
CA GLU A 141 8.19 -19.04 35.91
C GLU A 141 9.44 -19.22 35.01
N TYR A 142 9.29 -19.04 33.70
CA TYR A 142 10.36 -19.13 32.70
C TYR A 142 10.95 -17.74 32.35
N GLY A 143 10.50 -16.65 32.97
CA GLY A 143 10.92 -15.29 32.72
C GLY A 143 9.80 -14.40 32.16
N ALA A 144 10.18 -13.19 31.76
CA ALA A 144 9.26 -12.25 31.13
C ALA A 144 8.91 -12.68 29.69
N MET A 145 7.62 -12.71 29.37
CA MET A 145 7.09 -13.08 28.06
C MET A 145 6.27 -11.94 27.50
N ASP A 146 6.63 -11.46 26.27
CA ASP A 146 5.85 -10.49 25.56
C ASP A 146 4.67 -11.16 24.84
N ILE A 147 3.48 -10.66 25.13
CA ILE A 147 2.23 -11.15 24.56
C ILE A 147 1.67 -10.08 23.63
N THR A 148 1.20 -10.49 22.46
CA THR A 148 0.58 -9.58 21.49
C THR A 148 -0.73 -10.19 21.00
N ILE A 149 -1.81 -9.40 21.03
CA ILE A 149 -3.03 -9.67 20.26
C ILE A 149 -2.92 -8.90 18.96
N ASN A 150 -2.75 -9.62 17.87
CA ASN A 150 -2.53 -9.03 16.56
C ASN A 150 -3.88 -8.73 15.89
N LEU A 151 -4.45 -7.55 16.16
CA LEU A 151 -5.67 -7.06 15.54
C LEU A 151 -5.43 -6.41 14.17
N SER A 152 -4.15 -6.22 13.79
CA SER A 152 -3.76 -5.69 12.48
C SER A 152 -3.97 -6.68 11.33
N LYS A 153 -4.11 -7.98 11.64
CA LYS A 153 -4.42 -9.02 10.66
C LYS A 153 -5.91 -9.34 10.69
N PRO A 154 -6.69 -8.87 9.71
CA PRO A 154 -8.09 -9.26 9.65
C PRO A 154 -8.21 -10.78 9.42
N GLU A 155 -9.24 -11.38 10.01
CA GLU A 155 -9.59 -12.77 9.70
C GLU A 155 -9.92 -12.91 8.21
N LYS A 156 -9.58 -14.06 7.64
CA LYS A 156 -9.93 -14.35 6.26
C LYS A 156 -11.44 -14.53 6.14
N ASP A 157 -12.07 -13.82 5.21
CA ASP A 157 -13.47 -14.01 4.89
C ASP A 157 -13.69 -15.46 4.41
N PRO A 158 -14.65 -16.22 4.98
CA PRO A 158 -14.98 -17.56 4.52
C PRO A 158 -15.30 -17.64 3.02
N ARG A 159 -15.86 -16.58 2.45
CA ARG A 159 -16.15 -16.48 1.00
C ARG A 159 -14.87 -16.43 0.19
N ASP A 160 -13.86 -15.67 0.64
CA ASP A 160 -12.56 -15.59 -0.02
C ASP A 160 -11.80 -16.92 0.06
N ILE A 161 -11.91 -17.63 1.18
CA ILE A 161 -11.34 -18.99 1.33
C ILE A 161 -11.98 -19.95 0.33
N ALA A 162 -13.30 -19.92 0.19
CA ALA A 162 -14.03 -20.77 -0.74
C ALA A 162 -13.71 -20.43 -2.21
N LYS A 163 -13.59 -19.15 -2.57
CA LYS A 163 -13.19 -18.70 -3.90
C LYS A 163 -11.75 -19.11 -4.22
N ALA A 164 -10.82 -18.91 -3.30
CA ALA A 164 -9.42 -19.29 -3.49
C ALA A 164 -9.25 -20.81 -3.70
N GLY A 165 -10.07 -21.62 -3.01
CA GLY A 165 -10.08 -23.08 -3.20
C GLY A 165 -10.57 -23.54 -4.58
N LYS A 166 -11.40 -22.74 -5.25
CA LYS A 166 -11.98 -23.03 -6.59
C LYS A 166 -11.20 -22.35 -7.73
N ALA A 167 -10.36 -21.37 -7.43
CA ALA A 167 -9.64 -20.61 -8.44
C ALA A 167 -8.57 -21.47 -9.11
N LYS A 168 -8.44 -21.36 -10.44
CA LYS A 168 -7.34 -21.99 -11.16
C LYS A 168 -6.03 -21.41 -10.66
N LYS A 169 -5.08 -22.27 -10.31
CA LYS A 169 -3.73 -21.83 -9.96
C LYS A 169 -3.11 -21.13 -11.16
N SER A 170 -2.72 -19.89 -10.98
CA SER A 170 -1.93 -19.14 -11.94
C SER A 170 -0.48 -19.67 -11.87
N GLY A 171 0.14 -19.86 -13.02
CA GLY A 171 1.58 -20.21 -13.06
C GLY A 171 2.50 -19.01 -12.87
N TYR A 172 1.95 -17.80 -12.83
CA TYR A 172 2.68 -16.55 -12.69
C TYR A 172 1.90 -15.57 -11.79
N PRO A 173 2.56 -14.90 -10.85
CA PRO A 173 3.94 -15.15 -10.40
C PRO A 173 4.04 -16.44 -9.58
N SER A 174 5.19 -17.11 -9.64
CA SER A 174 5.40 -18.37 -8.92
C SER A 174 5.61 -18.17 -7.40
N CYS A 175 6.09 -17.00 -7.01
CA CYS A 175 6.37 -16.64 -5.63
C CYS A 175 5.87 -15.22 -5.34
N LEU A 176 5.13 -15.04 -4.23
CA LEU A 176 4.58 -13.75 -3.83
C LEU A 176 5.64 -12.73 -3.39
N LEU A 177 6.80 -13.19 -2.97
CA LEU A 177 7.89 -12.35 -2.46
C LEU A 177 8.98 -12.11 -3.50
N CYS A 178 8.88 -12.74 -4.68
CA CYS A 178 9.91 -12.63 -5.70
C CYS A 178 9.72 -11.37 -6.57
N LYS A 179 10.80 -10.95 -7.22
CA LYS A 179 10.85 -9.76 -8.07
C LYS A 179 9.77 -9.76 -9.17
N GLU A 180 9.33 -10.91 -9.62
CA GLU A 180 8.25 -11.05 -10.62
C GLU A 180 6.89 -10.51 -10.14
N ASN A 181 6.73 -10.28 -8.83
CA ASN A 181 5.55 -9.63 -8.25
C ASN A 181 5.59 -8.11 -8.32
N GLU A 182 6.72 -7.52 -8.66
CA GLU A 182 6.87 -6.07 -8.73
C GLU A 182 5.88 -5.47 -9.75
N GLY A 183 4.93 -4.67 -9.24
CA GLY A 183 3.86 -4.09 -10.07
C GLY A 183 2.72 -5.05 -10.45
N TYR A 184 2.75 -6.31 -10.02
CA TYR A 184 1.69 -7.27 -10.32
C TYR A 184 0.47 -7.06 -9.41
N ALA A 185 -0.73 -6.94 -10.00
CA ALA A 185 -1.95 -6.60 -9.27
C ALA A 185 -2.51 -7.69 -8.34
N GLY A 186 -1.91 -8.88 -8.37
CA GLY A 186 -2.36 -10.02 -7.56
C GLY A 186 -3.42 -10.87 -8.26
N HIS A 187 -3.68 -12.02 -7.67
CA HIS A 187 -4.65 -13.02 -8.11
C HIS A 187 -5.45 -13.46 -6.89
N ILE A 188 -6.70 -13.87 -7.05
CA ILE A 188 -7.58 -14.22 -5.94
C ILE A 188 -7.04 -15.37 -5.06
N SER A 189 -6.33 -16.33 -5.67
CA SER A 189 -5.65 -17.41 -4.94
C SER A 189 -4.32 -16.97 -4.30
N HIS A 190 -3.82 -15.81 -4.70
CA HIS A 190 -2.63 -15.16 -4.18
C HIS A 190 -2.91 -13.66 -4.00
N PRO A 191 -3.75 -13.28 -3.03
CA PRO A 191 -4.14 -11.88 -2.84
C PRO A 191 -2.96 -11.09 -2.29
N ALA A 192 -2.03 -10.80 -3.15
CA ALA A 192 -0.87 -9.99 -2.83
C ALA A 192 -1.27 -8.51 -2.92
N ARG A 193 -2.10 -8.11 -1.97
CA ARG A 193 -2.63 -6.74 -1.82
C ARG A 193 -1.58 -5.64 -1.77
N GLN A 194 -0.32 -6.00 -1.74
CA GLN A 194 0.79 -5.07 -1.58
C GLN A 194 1.77 -5.11 -2.74
N ASN A 195 1.45 -5.84 -3.82
CA ASN A 195 2.35 -6.01 -4.96
C ASN A 195 2.81 -4.70 -5.58
N HIS A 196 1.94 -3.68 -5.62
CA HIS A 196 2.29 -2.35 -6.10
C HIS A 196 3.19 -1.57 -5.14
N ARG A 197 3.29 -2.00 -3.89
CA ARG A 197 4.04 -1.34 -2.82
C ARG A 197 5.37 -2.01 -2.49
N ILE A 198 5.50 -3.28 -2.88
CA ILE A 198 6.72 -4.06 -2.64
C ILE A 198 7.71 -3.77 -3.74
N ILE A 199 8.85 -3.23 -3.37
CA ILE A 199 9.97 -2.97 -4.29
C ILE A 199 11.20 -3.67 -3.72
N PRO A 200 11.52 -4.89 -4.21
CA PRO A 200 12.62 -5.67 -3.68
C PRO A 200 13.97 -4.96 -3.89
N ILE A 201 14.80 -5.00 -2.87
CA ILE A 201 16.19 -4.54 -2.92
C ILE A 201 17.10 -5.76 -2.93
N THR A 202 18.08 -5.79 -3.84
CA THR A 202 19.07 -6.87 -3.90
C THR A 202 20.37 -6.40 -3.25
N LEU A 203 20.77 -7.07 -2.17
CA LEU A 203 22.03 -6.84 -1.45
C LEU A 203 22.85 -8.12 -1.45
N CYS A 204 24.13 -8.04 -1.78
CA CYS A 204 25.03 -9.20 -1.77
C CYS A 204 24.51 -10.42 -2.54
N GLY A 205 23.72 -10.20 -3.59
CA GLY A 205 23.12 -11.27 -4.37
C GLY A 205 21.80 -11.83 -3.81
N GLU A 206 21.38 -11.40 -2.64
CA GLU A 206 20.10 -11.80 -2.02
C GLU A 206 19.05 -10.69 -2.14
N GLN A 207 17.78 -11.09 -2.26
CA GLN A 207 16.67 -10.17 -2.38
C GLN A 207 16.06 -9.91 -1.00
N TYR A 208 15.84 -8.63 -0.69
CA TYR A 208 15.13 -8.17 0.51
C TYR A 208 13.87 -7.41 0.10
N ASN A 209 12.77 -7.65 0.83
CA ASN A 209 11.47 -7.01 0.64
C ASN A 209 11.11 -6.17 1.87
#